data_3c3b76fca755fecef2776f1c52403a92
#
_entry.id   3c3b76fca755fecef2776f1c52403a92
#
_cell.length_a   1.000
_cell.length_b   1.000
_cell.length_c   1.000
_cell.angle_alpha   90.00
_cell.angle_beta   90.00
_cell.angle_gamma   90.00
#
_symmetry.space_group_name_H-M   'P 1'
#
loop_
_entity.id
_entity.type
_entity.pdbx_description
1 polymer ?
#
loop_
_entity_poly.entity_id
_entity_poly.type
_entity_poly.pdbx_seq_one_letter_code
_entity_poly.pdbx_strand_id
1 'polypeptide(L)'
;CMRSPRKRGLSMSDARANILARLRAITPQEVPATTEPVAPPEMELSRADQVARLKQLLEAMHAEVHITDSGNWTSILKEVLRKRSANGLLYSPTTAIGITLEETWESDLPPLVGYTEAMEQCKERLFAIDAGITSTKGGLADVGALVLWPDVHEPRLLSLAPAVHIAVLEATKIHGSLAEAMRREHWAEGMPTNALLISGPSKTADIELVLTFGVHGPKELIVLILDDERG
;
A
#
# COMPACT_ATOMS: atom_id res chain seq x y z
N CYS A 1 13.24 30.27 -59.60
CA CYS A 1 12.82 29.12 -58.77
C CYS A 1 13.73 29.05 -57.54
N MET A 2 13.38 29.74 -56.44
CA MET A 2 14.15 29.74 -55.20
C MET A 2 13.72 28.54 -54.35
N ARG A 3 14.66 27.62 -54.08
CA ARG A 3 14.45 26.49 -53.14
C ARG A 3 14.62 26.97 -51.70
N SER A 4 13.55 26.87 -50.93
CA SER A 4 13.56 27.11 -49.48
C SER A 4 14.44 26.04 -48.76
N PRO A 5 15.29 26.43 -47.78
CA PRO A 5 16.12 25.47 -47.04
C PRO A 5 15.25 24.62 -46.10
N ARG A 6 15.31 23.28 -46.28
CA ARG A 6 14.71 22.32 -45.34
C ARG A 6 15.39 22.50 -43.97
N LYS A 7 14.61 22.81 -42.94
CA LYS A 7 15.05 22.76 -41.55
C LYS A 7 15.41 21.29 -41.23
N ARG A 8 16.68 21.03 -40.90
CA ARG A 8 17.12 19.75 -40.37
C ARG A 8 16.44 19.53 -39.03
N GLY A 9 15.63 18.51 -38.93
CA GLY A 9 15.10 18.05 -37.65
C GLY A 9 16.25 17.59 -36.76
N LEU A 10 16.26 18.11 -35.52
CA LEU A 10 17.19 17.65 -34.48
C LEU A 10 17.06 16.15 -34.29
N SER A 11 18.18 15.41 -34.33
CA SER A 11 18.17 13.97 -34.04
C SER A 11 17.86 13.75 -32.54
N MET A 12 17.33 12.57 -32.20
CA MET A 12 17.06 12.26 -30.78
C MET A 12 18.32 12.31 -29.91
N SER A 13 19.50 12.05 -30.48
CA SER A 13 20.81 12.19 -29.81
C SER A 13 21.12 13.66 -29.48
N ASP A 14 20.79 14.58 -30.37
CA ASP A 14 21.05 16.02 -30.19
C ASP A 14 20.11 16.60 -29.12
N ALA A 15 18.85 16.14 -29.08
CA ALA A 15 17.89 16.56 -28.06
C ALA A 15 18.35 16.13 -26.65
N ARG A 16 18.79 14.87 -26.48
CA ARG A 16 19.35 14.37 -25.23
C ARG A 16 20.59 15.15 -24.79
N ALA A 17 21.53 15.37 -25.70
CA ALA A 17 22.75 16.13 -25.43
C ALA A 17 22.45 17.58 -24.97
N ASN A 18 21.51 18.25 -25.62
CA ASN A 18 21.06 19.58 -25.26
C ASN A 18 20.37 19.65 -23.89
N ILE A 19 19.52 18.67 -23.56
CA ILE A 19 18.87 18.58 -22.24
C ILE A 19 19.94 18.39 -21.15
N LEU A 20 20.84 17.44 -21.33
CA LEU A 20 21.92 17.18 -20.37
C LEU A 20 22.87 18.38 -20.22
N ALA A 21 23.19 19.09 -21.30
CA ALA A 21 23.99 20.29 -21.25
C ALA A 21 23.31 21.41 -20.44
N ARG A 22 22.00 21.62 -20.63
CA ARG A 22 21.21 22.59 -19.85
C ARG A 22 21.16 22.21 -18.36
N LEU A 23 20.93 20.94 -18.03
CA LEU A 23 20.91 20.47 -16.64
C LEU A 23 22.27 20.63 -15.95
N ARG A 24 23.36 20.38 -16.66
CA ARG A 24 24.74 20.59 -16.14
C ARG A 24 25.15 22.07 -16.04
N ALA A 25 24.56 22.92 -16.85
CA ALA A 25 24.81 24.39 -16.80
C ALA A 25 24.06 25.08 -15.66
N ILE A 26 23.10 24.41 -15.01
CA ILE A 26 22.48 24.92 -13.80
C ILE A 26 23.51 24.74 -12.68
N THR A 27 24.25 25.81 -12.37
CA THR A 27 25.07 25.87 -11.17
C THR A 27 24.13 25.65 -9.98
N PRO A 28 24.37 24.69 -9.08
CA PRO A 28 23.58 24.57 -7.89
C PRO A 28 23.64 25.91 -7.16
N GLN A 29 22.52 26.61 -7.10
CA GLN A 29 22.41 27.75 -6.20
C GLN A 29 22.69 27.17 -4.82
N GLU A 30 23.67 27.70 -4.10
CA GLU A 30 23.91 27.31 -2.71
C GLU A 30 22.57 27.48 -2.00
N VAL A 31 21.89 26.36 -1.78
CA VAL A 31 20.73 26.33 -0.89
C VAL A 31 21.32 26.68 0.47
N PRO A 32 20.97 27.83 1.07
CA PRO A 32 21.48 28.17 2.39
C PRO A 32 21.26 26.94 3.28
N ALA A 33 22.29 26.58 4.06
CA ALA A 33 22.23 25.43 4.95
C ALA A 33 20.91 25.53 5.71
N THR A 34 19.99 24.67 5.34
CA THR A 34 18.64 24.66 5.89
C THR A 34 18.82 24.53 7.39
N THR A 35 18.26 25.45 8.14
CA THR A 35 17.96 25.26 9.56
C THR A 35 17.54 23.81 9.72
N GLU A 36 18.13 23.10 10.68
CA GLU A 36 17.81 21.68 10.95
C GLU A 36 16.31 21.47 10.78
N PRO A 37 15.90 20.44 10.02
CA PRO A 37 14.48 20.22 9.81
C PRO A 37 13.82 20.11 11.18
N VAL A 38 12.95 21.07 11.51
CA VAL A 38 12.16 21.02 12.75
C VAL A 38 11.32 19.78 12.62
N ALA A 39 11.67 18.73 13.37
CA ALA A 39 10.85 17.54 13.43
C ALA A 39 9.43 17.97 13.88
N PRO A 40 8.38 17.55 13.19
CA PRO A 40 7.03 17.83 13.65
C PRO A 40 6.88 17.30 15.08
N PRO A 41 6.12 17.98 15.95
CA PRO A 41 5.93 17.54 17.32
C PRO A 41 5.41 16.10 17.33
N GLU A 42 6.02 15.24 18.12
CA GLU A 42 5.57 13.87 18.28
C GLU A 42 4.21 13.88 18.97
N MET A 43 3.27 13.12 18.41
CA MET A 43 1.97 12.97 19.03
C MET A 43 2.08 11.90 20.12
N GLU A 44 2.17 12.33 21.37
CA GLU A 44 2.18 11.44 22.54
C GLU A 44 0.78 10.84 22.74
N LEU A 45 0.41 9.86 21.93
CA LEU A 45 -0.81 9.10 22.08
C LEU A 45 -0.53 7.75 22.74
N SER A 46 -1.42 7.33 23.63
CA SER A 46 -1.42 5.94 24.08
C SER A 46 -1.67 5.00 22.88
N ARG A 47 -1.28 3.72 23.00
CA ARG A 47 -1.57 2.73 21.94
C ARG A 47 -3.07 2.68 21.63
N ALA A 48 -3.92 2.64 22.65
CA ALA A 48 -5.36 2.62 22.47
C ALA A 48 -5.86 3.84 21.67
N ASP A 49 -5.33 5.02 21.94
CA ASP A 49 -5.69 6.25 21.21
C ASP A 49 -5.16 6.20 19.78
N GLN A 50 -3.96 5.66 19.53
CA GLN A 50 -3.41 5.48 18.19
C GLN A 50 -4.28 4.53 17.36
N VAL A 51 -4.69 3.38 17.92
CA VAL A 51 -5.60 2.42 17.28
C VAL A 51 -6.94 3.08 16.97
N ALA A 52 -7.54 3.77 17.95
CA ALA A 52 -8.84 4.43 17.80
C ALA A 52 -8.77 5.51 16.70
N ARG A 53 -7.72 6.33 16.70
CA ARG A 53 -7.56 7.41 15.72
C ARG A 53 -7.30 6.85 14.31
N LEU A 54 -6.41 5.86 14.17
CA LEU A 54 -6.17 5.21 12.89
C LEU A 54 -7.48 4.63 12.32
N LYS A 55 -8.24 3.89 13.13
CA LYS A 55 -9.55 3.35 12.74
C LYS A 55 -10.49 4.46 12.29
N GLN A 56 -10.66 5.52 13.06
CA GLN A 56 -11.54 6.63 12.73
C GLN A 56 -11.20 7.24 11.36
N LEU A 57 -9.91 7.48 11.09
CA LEU A 57 -9.47 8.11 9.86
C LEU A 57 -9.61 7.17 8.63
N LEU A 58 -9.30 5.89 8.80
CA LEU A 58 -9.50 4.90 7.75
C LEU A 58 -10.99 4.72 7.39
N GLU A 59 -11.88 4.68 8.39
CA GLU A 59 -13.32 4.59 8.17
C GLU A 59 -13.89 5.85 7.51
N ALA A 60 -13.38 7.03 7.87
CA ALA A 60 -13.73 8.28 7.19
C ALA A 60 -13.35 8.27 5.70
N MET A 61 -12.36 7.48 5.32
CA MET A 61 -11.95 7.26 3.94
C MET A 61 -12.60 6.02 3.30
N HIS A 62 -13.66 5.48 3.93
CA HIS A 62 -14.46 4.32 3.46
C HIS A 62 -13.72 2.97 3.51
N ALA A 63 -12.71 2.81 4.37
CA ALA A 63 -12.21 1.49 4.72
C ALA A 63 -13.14 0.82 5.76
N GLU A 64 -13.26 -0.50 5.72
CA GLU A 64 -13.88 -1.31 6.77
C GLU A 64 -12.80 -1.75 7.76
N VAL A 65 -12.94 -1.42 9.06
CA VAL A 65 -11.90 -1.68 10.05
C VAL A 65 -12.41 -2.54 11.19
N HIS A 66 -11.81 -3.71 11.36
CA HIS A 66 -12.07 -4.62 12.48
C HIS A 66 -10.88 -4.62 13.44
N ILE A 67 -11.15 -4.48 14.73
CA ILE A 67 -10.17 -4.69 15.78
C ILE A 67 -10.43 -6.07 16.36
N THR A 68 -9.39 -6.91 16.37
CA THR A 68 -9.44 -8.31 16.79
C THR A 68 -8.12 -8.67 17.47
N ASP A 69 -7.89 -9.93 17.70
CA ASP A 69 -6.65 -10.48 18.24
C ASP A 69 -6.07 -11.54 17.30
N SER A 70 -4.86 -12.02 17.61
CA SER A 70 -4.15 -13.04 16.82
C SER A 70 -4.85 -14.40 16.77
N GLY A 71 -5.75 -14.71 17.70
CA GLY A 71 -6.52 -15.96 17.71
C GLY A 71 -7.80 -15.92 16.90
N ASN A 72 -8.39 -14.73 16.70
CA ASN A 72 -9.75 -14.58 16.14
C ASN A 72 -9.80 -13.95 14.74
N TRP A 73 -8.72 -13.33 14.25
CA TRP A 73 -8.74 -12.60 12.98
C TRP A 73 -9.15 -13.44 11.77
N THR A 74 -8.80 -14.74 11.75
CA THR A 74 -9.20 -15.65 10.67
C THR A 74 -10.71 -15.86 10.62
N SER A 75 -11.38 -15.88 11.78
CA SER A 75 -12.83 -15.98 11.84
C SER A 75 -13.52 -14.76 11.24
N ILE A 76 -13.02 -13.56 11.53
CA ILE A 76 -13.52 -12.30 10.93
C ILE A 76 -13.26 -12.31 9.43
N LEU A 77 -12.06 -12.70 8.99
CA LEU A 77 -11.72 -12.81 7.57
C LEU A 77 -12.71 -13.73 6.83
N LYS A 78 -13.01 -14.90 7.39
CA LYS A 78 -13.94 -15.87 6.81
C LYS A 78 -15.36 -15.28 6.68
N GLU A 79 -15.84 -14.58 7.68
CA GLU A 79 -17.14 -13.88 7.66
C GLU A 79 -17.16 -12.78 6.57
N VAL A 80 -16.11 -11.99 6.49
CA VAL A 80 -15.93 -10.94 5.48
C VAL A 80 -16.01 -11.50 4.06
N LEU A 81 -15.34 -12.63 3.80
CA LEU A 81 -15.33 -13.27 2.49
C LEU A 81 -16.69 -13.90 2.14
N ARG A 82 -17.35 -14.57 3.12
CA ARG A 82 -18.70 -15.12 2.92
C ARG A 82 -19.71 -14.02 2.59
N LYS A 83 -19.69 -12.90 3.33
CA LYS A 83 -20.60 -11.76 3.10
C LYS A 83 -20.46 -11.16 1.70
N ARG A 84 -19.26 -11.22 1.11
CA ARG A 84 -18.98 -10.69 -0.23
C ARG A 84 -19.14 -11.73 -1.34
N SER A 85 -19.38 -12.99 -1.01
CA SER A 85 -19.41 -14.10 -1.98
C SER A 85 -18.15 -14.10 -2.86
N ALA A 86 -16.99 -13.83 -2.25
CA ALA A 86 -15.72 -13.77 -2.95
C ALA A 86 -15.43 -15.08 -3.68
N ASN A 87 -14.91 -15.00 -4.89
CA ASN A 87 -14.59 -16.17 -5.72
C ASN A 87 -13.25 -16.83 -5.37
N GLY A 88 -12.41 -16.16 -4.57
CA GLY A 88 -11.10 -16.65 -4.13
C GLY A 88 -10.38 -15.62 -3.26
N LEU A 89 -9.36 -16.10 -2.54
CA LEU A 89 -8.45 -15.27 -1.76
C LEU A 89 -7.02 -15.48 -2.25
N LEU A 90 -6.44 -14.42 -2.80
CA LEU A 90 -5.03 -14.38 -3.19
C LEU A 90 -4.17 -14.06 -1.95
N TYR A 91 -3.14 -14.85 -1.71
CA TYR A 91 -2.28 -14.73 -0.53
C TYR A 91 -0.84 -15.17 -0.84
N SER A 92 0.09 -14.87 0.05
CA SER A 92 1.46 -15.38 -0.02
C SER A 92 1.64 -16.58 0.93
N PRO A 93 1.94 -17.79 0.42
CA PRO A 93 2.12 -18.99 1.24
C PRO A 93 3.34 -18.94 2.17
N THR A 94 4.31 -18.06 1.88
CA THR A 94 5.58 -17.99 2.61
C THR A 94 5.56 -17.03 3.80
N THR A 95 4.45 -16.32 4.02
CA THR A 95 4.28 -15.40 5.15
C THR A 95 3.61 -16.07 6.34
N ALA A 96 3.75 -15.49 7.53
CA ALA A 96 3.06 -15.97 8.73
C ALA A 96 1.52 -15.99 8.54
N ILE A 97 0.97 -14.99 7.85
CA ILE A 97 -0.45 -14.94 7.48
C ILE A 97 -0.80 -16.14 6.60
N GLY A 98 -0.01 -16.40 5.56
CA GLY A 98 -0.26 -17.51 4.63
C GLY A 98 -0.22 -18.88 5.32
N ILE A 99 0.76 -19.11 6.18
CA ILE A 99 0.86 -20.34 6.96
C ILE A 99 -0.39 -20.53 7.83
N THR A 100 -0.80 -19.50 8.57
CA THR A 100 -2.03 -19.56 9.40
C THR A 100 -3.28 -19.83 8.56
N LEU A 101 -3.37 -19.23 7.36
CA LEU A 101 -4.50 -19.49 6.46
C LEU A 101 -4.54 -20.96 6.01
N GLU A 102 -3.42 -21.52 5.58
CA GLU A 102 -3.36 -22.93 5.15
C GLU A 102 -3.76 -23.90 6.27
N GLU A 103 -3.37 -23.61 7.51
CA GLU A 103 -3.69 -24.42 8.68
C GLU A 103 -5.17 -24.33 9.11
N THR A 104 -5.83 -23.20 8.88
CA THR A 104 -7.17 -22.90 9.41
C THR A 104 -8.27 -22.84 8.37
N TRP A 105 -7.93 -23.08 7.06
CA TRP A 105 -8.89 -22.89 5.97
C TRP A 105 -9.90 -24.03 5.89
N GLU A 106 -11.16 -23.68 5.69
CA GLU A 106 -12.29 -24.61 5.62
C GLU A 106 -12.71 -24.84 4.17
N SER A 107 -13.22 -26.03 3.88
CA SER A 107 -13.56 -26.45 2.50
C SER A 107 -14.78 -25.75 1.89
N ASP A 108 -15.62 -25.11 2.72
CA ASP A 108 -16.78 -24.32 2.29
C ASP A 108 -16.45 -22.86 1.95
N LEU A 109 -15.19 -22.46 2.16
CA LEU A 109 -14.69 -21.13 1.85
C LEU A 109 -14.23 -21.01 0.40
N PRO A 110 -14.15 -19.76 -0.13
CA PRO A 110 -13.54 -19.54 -1.43
C PRO A 110 -12.11 -20.11 -1.47
N PRO A 111 -11.65 -20.62 -2.63
CA PRO A 111 -10.33 -21.24 -2.74
C PRO A 111 -9.21 -20.25 -2.37
N LEU A 112 -8.21 -20.76 -1.65
CA LEU A 112 -6.94 -20.07 -1.47
C LEU A 112 -6.12 -20.15 -2.75
N VAL A 113 -5.64 -19.01 -3.24
CA VAL A 113 -4.78 -18.93 -4.43
C VAL A 113 -3.43 -18.38 -4.00
N GLY A 114 -2.41 -19.26 -3.93
CA GLY A 114 -1.06 -18.88 -3.56
C GLY A 114 -0.36 -18.07 -4.65
N TYR A 115 0.28 -16.98 -4.27
CA TYR A 115 1.14 -16.21 -5.16
C TYR A 115 2.51 -16.88 -5.25
N THR A 116 2.63 -17.92 -6.10
CA THR A 116 3.86 -18.72 -6.26
C THR A 116 4.49 -18.63 -7.65
N GLU A 117 3.79 -18.01 -8.60
CA GLU A 117 4.23 -17.90 -9.99
C GLU A 117 4.87 -16.53 -10.27
N ALA A 118 5.70 -16.47 -11.30
CA ALA A 118 6.19 -15.18 -11.79
C ALA A 118 5.02 -14.27 -12.20
N MET A 119 5.16 -12.98 -11.94
CA MET A 119 4.10 -12.00 -12.14
C MET A 119 3.53 -12.00 -13.57
N GLU A 120 4.38 -12.20 -14.58
CA GLU A 120 3.97 -12.26 -15.98
C GLU A 120 3.07 -13.47 -16.30
N GLN A 121 3.25 -14.57 -15.57
CA GLN A 121 2.49 -15.80 -15.78
C GLN A 121 1.16 -15.81 -15.01
N CYS A 122 1.04 -15.01 -13.94
CA CYS A 122 -0.13 -15.02 -13.07
C CYS A 122 -1.07 -13.81 -13.22
N LYS A 123 -0.79 -12.87 -14.14
CA LYS A 123 -1.59 -11.65 -14.34
C LYS A 123 -3.08 -11.92 -14.49
N GLU A 124 -3.47 -12.83 -15.38
CA GLU A 124 -4.89 -13.16 -15.62
C GLU A 124 -5.55 -13.71 -14.36
N ARG A 125 -4.84 -14.54 -13.61
CA ARG A 125 -5.32 -15.09 -12.33
C ARG A 125 -5.44 -14.02 -11.25
N LEU A 126 -4.46 -13.11 -11.17
CA LEU A 126 -4.50 -11.98 -10.22
C LEU A 126 -5.75 -11.12 -10.39
N PHE A 127 -6.09 -10.77 -11.63
CA PHE A 127 -7.27 -9.95 -11.92
C PHE A 127 -8.59 -10.71 -11.89
N ALA A 128 -8.56 -12.05 -11.90
CA ALA A 128 -9.75 -12.88 -11.80
C ALA A 128 -10.14 -13.20 -10.34
N ILE A 129 -9.27 -12.97 -9.36
CA ILE A 129 -9.52 -13.23 -7.95
C ILE A 129 -10.05 -11.96 -7.28
N ASP A 130 -11.16 -12.08 -6.56
CA ASP A 130 -11.84 -10.91 -5.98
C ASP A 130 -11.10 -10.32 -4.80
N ALA A 131 -10.48 -11.14 -3.93
CA ALA A 131 -9.86 -10.69 -2.70
C ALA A 131 -8.36 -11.01 -2.66
N GLY A 132 -7.58 -10.11 -2.06
CA GLY A 132 -6.16 -10.32 -1.75
C GLY A 132 -5.86 -9.91 -0.33
N ILE A 133 -5.00 -10.67 0.35
CA ILE A 133 -4.58 -10.39 1.72
C ILE A 133 -3.09 -10.16 1.80
N THR A 134 -2.69 -9.13 2.55
CA THR A 134 -1.28 -8.81 2.82
C THR A 134 -1.06 -8.48 4.28
N SER A 135 0.18 -8.61 4.72
CA SER A 135 0.66 -7.96 5.92
C SER A 135 0.84 -6.45 5.70
N THR A 136 1.08 -5.72 6.78
CA THR A 136 1.49 -4.33 6.75
C THR A 136 2.80 -4.14 7.53
N LYS A 137 3.62 -3.21 7.10
CA LYS A 137 4.82 -2.77 7.85
C LYS A 137 4.42 -1.99 9.09
N GLY A 138 3.29 -1.27 9.04
CA GLY A 138 2.76 -0.49 10.15
C GLY A 138 1.56 0.37 9.77
N GLY A 139 1.09 1.16 10.74
CA GLY A 139 0.03 2.16 10.59
C GLY A 139 0.48 3.54 11.07
N LEU A 140 -0.09 4.59 10.50
CA LEU A 140 0.19 5.99 10.82
C LEU A 140 -1.07 6.65 11.38
N ALA A 141 -1.08 6.94 12.68
CA ALA A 141 -2.27 7.43 13.38
C ALA A 141 -2.60 8.90 13.05
N ASP A 142 -1.61 9.72 12.69
CA ASP A 142 -1.80 11.14 12.35
C ASP A 142 -2.58 11.34 11.06
N VAL A 143 -2.31 10.53 10.05
CA VAL A 143 -2.89 10.66 8.69
C VAL A 143 -3.85 9.53 8.32
N GLY A 144 -4.02 8.52 9.17
CA GLY A 144 -4.91 7.40 8.87
C GLY A 144 -4.44 6.57 7.67
N ALA A 145 -3.18 6.17 7.66
CA ALA A 145 -2.61 5.40 6.57
C ALA A 145 -1.95 4.10 7.05
N LEU A 146 -2.07 3.06 6.23
CA LEU A 146 -1.28 1.83 6.35
C LEU A 146 0.02 1.99 5.58
N VAL A 147 1.09 1.42 6.09
CA VAL A 147 2.37 1.30 5.41
C VAL A 147 2.52 -0.12 4.90
N LEU A 148 2.58 -0.29 3.58
CA LEU A 148 2.92 -1.56 2.96
C LEU A 148 4.34 -1.49 2.40
N TRP A 149 5.04 -2.60 2.57
CA TRP A 149 6.43 -2.76 2.16
C TRP A 149 6.58 -3.97 1.23
N PRO A 150 6.19 -3.82 -0.05
CA PRO A 150 6.21 -4.92 -0.98
C PRO A 150 7.61 -5.50 -1.20
N ASP A 151 7.68 -6.82 -1.21
CA ASP A 151 8.90 -7.59 -1.46
C ASP A 151 8.62 -8.79 -2.38
N VAL A 152 9.53 -9.77 -2.41
CA VAL A 152 9.40 -10.98 -3.23
C VAL A 152 8.32 -11.94 -2.70
N HIS A 153 7.99 -11.86 -1.41
CA HIS A 153 6.98 -12.69 -0.75
C HIS A 153 5.59 -12.06 -0.88
N GLU A 154 5.49 -10.75 -0.66
CA GLU A 154 4.25 -9.98 -0.83
C GLU A 154 4.44 -8.90 -1.91
N PRO A 155 4.42 -9.28 -3.20
CA PRO A 155 4.63 -8.32 -4.28
C PRO A 155 3.50 -7.31 -4.35
N ARG A 156 3.83 -6.11 -4.82
CA ARG A 156 2.92 -4.96 -4.89
C ARG A 156 1.54 -5.28 -5.48
N LEU A 157 1.49 -6.15 -6.49
CA LEU A 157 0.21 -6.50 -7.13
C LEU A 157 -0.73 -7.30 -6.22
N LEU A 158 -0.23 -7.94 -5.19
CA LEU A 158 -1.06 -8.65 -4.21
C LEU A 158 -2.04 -7.70 -3.50
N SER A 159 -1.63 -6.46 -3.26
CA SER A 159 -2.47 -5.42 -2.65
C SER A 159 -3.23 -4.55 -3.66
N LEU A 160 -2.89 -4.57 -4.95
CA LEU A 160 -3.44 -3.63 -5.93
C LEU A 160 -4.32 -4.25 -7.00
N ALA A 161 -4.11 -5.55 -7.33
CA ALA A 161 -4.84 -6.20 -8.42
C ALA A 161 -6.24 -6.68 -8.00
N PRO A 162 -6.46 -7.30 -6.83
CA PRO A 162 -7.78 -7.74 -6.39
C PRO A 162 -8.73 -6.56 -6.14
N ALA A 163 -10.02 -6.79 -6.37
CA ALA A 163 -11.05 -5.77 -6.11
C ALA A 163 -11.20 -5.44 -4.62
N VAL A 164 -10.93 -6.41 -3.74
CA VAL A 164 -10.95 -6.27 -2.29
C VAL A 164 -9.55 -6.49 -1.75
N HIS A 165 -8.96 -5.50 -1.11
CA HIS A 165 -7.69 -5.64 -0.39
C HIS A 165 -7.96 -5.80 1.11
N ILE A 166 -7.44 -6.86 1.70
CA ILE A 166 -7.49 -7.13 3.14
C ILE A 166 -6.08 -6.94 3.69
N ALA A 167 -5.93 -5.98 4.59
CA ALA A 167 -4.65 -5.64 5.21
C ALA A 167 -4.64 -6.07 6.68
N VAL A 168 -3.66 -6.86 7.09
CA VAL A 168 -3.47 -7.27 8.48
C VAL A 168 -2.42 -6.37 9.12
N LEU A 169 -2.79 -5.72 10.23
CA LEU A 169 -1.96 -4.76 10.95
C LEU A 169 -1.85 -5.16 12.42
N GLU A 170 -0.64 -5.34 12.92
CA GLU A 170 -0.39 -5.48 14.35
C GLU A 170 -0.50 -4.11 15.05
N ALA A 171 -1.29 -4.00 16.12
CA ALA A 171 -1.47 -2.75 16.85
C ALA A 171 -0.16 -2.19 17.42
N THR A 172 0.80 -3.08 17.72
CA THR A 172 2.15 -2.71 18.17
C THR A 172 2.98 -1.96 17.13
N LYS A 173 2.59 -2.04 15.85
CA LYS A 173 3.25 -1.38 14.71
C LYS A 173 2.52 -0.10 14.27
N ILE A 174 1.62 0.43 15.10
CA ILE A 174 1.01 1.72 14.85
C ILE A 174 1.90 2.81 15.44
N HIS A 175 2.25 3.79 14.62
CA HIS A 175 3.08 4.93 14.98
C HIS A 175 2.26 6.22 14.91
N GLY A 176 2.65 7.23 15.69
CA GLY A 176 2.00 8.54 15.67
C GLY A 176 2.15 9.26 14.33
N SER A 177 3.32 9.08 13.65
CA SER A 177 3.61 9.74 12.38
C SER A 177 4.55 8.93 11.48
N LEU A 178 4.64 9.29 10.20
CA LEU A 178 5.60 8.69 9.27
C LEU A 178 7.05 8.90 9.75
N ALA A 179 7.39 10.08 10.27
CA ALA A 179 8.72 10.36 10.76
C ALA A 179 9.09 9.46 11.96
N GLU A 180 8.14 9.21 12.85
CA GLU A 180 8.31 8.26 13.95
C GLU A 180 8.50 6.83 13.42
N ALA A 181 7.65 6.37 12.48
CA ALA A 181 7.76 5.06 11.87
C ALA A 181 9.14 4.86 11.22
N MET A 182 9.60 5.80 10.41
CA MET A 182 10.90 5.74 9.75
C MET A 182 12.06 5.64 10.75
N ARG A 183 11.96 6.35 11.86
CA ARG A 183 12.99 6.38 12.90
C ARG A 183 12.99 5.08 13.71
N ARG A 184 11.82 4.64 14.21
CA ARG A 184 11.70 3.43 15.06
C ARG A 184 11.98 2.15 14.29
N GLU A 185 11.58 2.08 13.03
CA GLU A 185 11.75 0.92 12.17
C GLU A 185 13.07 0.96 11.36
N HIS A 186 13.97 1.91 11.67
CA HIS A 186 15.30 2.03 11.08
C HIS A 186 15.29 2.02 9.53
N TRP A 187 14.34 2.72 8.90
CA TRP A 187 14.20 2.71 7.44
C TRP A 187 15.47 3.15 6.71
N ALA A 188 16.29 4.00 7.32
CA ALA A 188 17.57 4.45 6.73
C ALA A 188 18.57 3.31 6.50
N GLU A 189 18.45 2.19 7.22
CA GLU A 189 19.33 1.03 7.09
C GLU A 189 18.96 0.10 5.94
N GLY A 190 17.75 0.21 5.40
CA GLY A 190 17.29 -0.63 4.30
C GLY A 190 15.91 -0.23 3.78
N MET A 191 15.87 0.69 2.82
CA MET A 191 14.63 1.06 2.14
C MET A 191 14.27 0.05 1.05
N PRO A 192 12.98 -0.31 0.88
CA PRO A 192 12.54 -1.12 -0.24
C PRO A 192 12.61 -0.30 -1.54
N THR A 193 12.49 -0.95 -2.68
CA THR A 193 12.34 -0.28 -3.97
C THR A 193 11.11 0.61 -4.05
N ASN A 194 10.07 0.28 -3.29
CA ASN A 194 8.90 1.14 -3.09
C ASN A 194 8.24 0.83 -1.75
N ALA A 195 7.64 1.86 -1.14
CA ALA A 195 6.73 1.74 -0.01
C ALA A 195 5.38 2.33 -0.43
N LEU A 196 4.28 1.73 -0.01
CA LEU A 196 2.94 2.22 -0.28
C LEU A 196 2.33 2.78 1.00
N LEU A 197 1.72 3.95 0.91
CA LEU A 197 0.85 4.51 1.95
C LEU A 197 -0.59 4.40 1.47
N ILE A 198 -1.41 3.64 2.19
CA ILE A 198 -2.79 3.34 1.81
C ILE A 198 -3.72 3.87 2.90
N SER A 199 -4.55 4.86 2.56
CA SER A 199 -5.50 5.48 3.49
C SER A 199 -6.96 5.12 3.21
N GLY A 200 -7.23 4.28 2.23
CA GLY A 200 -8.60 3.88 1.86
C GLY A 200 -8.65 3.18 0.51
N PRO A 201 -9.85 2.83 0.02
CA PRO A 201 -10.07 2.29 -1.32
C PRO A 201 -9.52 3.21 -2.41
N SER A 202 -9.15 2.63 -3.56
CA SER A 202 -8.69 3.41 -4.71
C SER A 202 -9.79 4.34 -5.22
N LYS A 203 -9.49 5.62 -5.32
CA LYS A 203 -10.41 6.66 -5.80
C LYS A 203 -9.77 7.42 -6.96
N THR A 204 -10.51 7.55 -8.04
CA THR A 204 -10.15 8.42 -9.17
C THR A 204 -11.21 9.51 -9.30
N ALA A 205 -10.78 10.77 -9.29
CA ALA A 205 -11.66 11.89 -9.62
C ALA A 205 -11.53 12.15 -11.13
N ASP A 206 -12.61 12.01 -11.87
CA ASP A 206 -12.67 12.40 -13.26
C ASP A 206 -12.87 13.92 -13.39
N ILE A 207 -12.59 14.48 -14.59
CA ILE A 207 -12.74 15.90 -14.93
C ILE A 207 -14.17 16.41 -14.66
N GLU A 208 -15.16 15.52 -14.68
CA GLU A 208 -16.57 15.80 -14.37
C GLU A 208 -16.91 15.78 -12.87
N LEU A 209 -15.93 15.72 -11.95
CA LEU A 209 -16.12 15.65 -10.50
C LEU A 209 -16.86 14.39 -10.01
N VAL A 210 -16.95 13.35 -10.83
CA VAL A 210 -17.49 12.05 -10.43
C VAL A 210 -16.39 11.20 -9.81
N LEU A 211 -16.59 10.81 -8.54
CA LEU A 211 -15.68 9.88 -7.85
C LEU A 211 -15.96 8.45 -8.32
N THR A 212 -14.96 7.84 -8.98
CA THR A 212 -15.01 6.44 -9.38
C THR A 212 -14.05 5.63 -8.53
N PHE A 213 -14.56 4.57 -7.90
CA PHE A 213 -13.76 3.66 -7.08
C PHE A 213 -13.19 2.52 -7.93
N GLY A 214 -11.94 2.12 -7.62
CA GLY A 214 -11.35 0.88 -8.14
C GLY A 214 -10.87 0.93 -9.60
N VAL A 215 -10.54 2.10 -10.14
CA VAL A 215 -9.98 2.21 -11.50
C VAL A 215 -8.52 1.77 -11.54
N HIS A 216 -7.73 2.11 -10.52
CA HIS A 216 -6.29 1.85 -10.45
C HIS A 216 -5.85 1.05 -9.22
N GLY A 217 -6.78 0.37 -8.56
CA GLY A 217 -6.53 -0.42 -7.35
C GLY A 217 -7.83 -0.94 -6.75
N PRO A 218 -7.80 -1.46 -5.52
CA PRO A 218 -8.95 -2.09 -4.88
C PRO A 218 -10.14 -1.14 -4.74
N LYS A 219 -11.33 -1.69 -4.98
CA LYS A 219 -12.61 -0.99 -4.74
C LYS A 219 -12.94 -0.91 -3.26
N GLU A 220 -12.47 -1.89 -2.49
CA GLU A 220 -12.67 -1.99 -1.06
C GLU A 220 -11.34 -2.22 -0.34
N LEU A 221 -11.20 -1.59 0.82
CA LEU A 221 -10.11 -1.82 1.76
C LEU A 221 -10.70 -2.31 3.08
N ILE A 222 -10.22 -3.46 3.54
CA ILE A 222 -10.58 -4.04 4.83
C ILE A 222 -9.31 -4.13 5.66
N VAL A 223 -9.38 -3.66 6.90
CA VAL A 223 -8.24 -3.65 7.80
C VAL A 223 -8.55 -4.50 9.03
N LEU A 224 -7.73 -5.49 9.29
CA LEU A 224 -7.78 -6.31 10.48
C LEU A 224 -6.65 -5.86 11.40
N ILE A 225 -6.99 -5.13 12.46
CA ILE A 225 -6.02 -4.68 13.48
C ILE A 225 -5.96 -5.73 14.58
N LEU A 226 -4.78 -6.36 14.71
CA LEU A 226 -4.51 -7.36 15.74
C LEU A 226 -4.03 -6.64 17.00
N ASP A 227 -4.86 -6.62 18.04
CA ASP A 227 -4.58 -5.96 19.32
C ASP A 227 -4.73 -6.98 20.45
N ASP A 228 -3.65 -7.73 20.71
CA ASP A 228 -3.61 -8.80 21.71
C ASP A 228 -3.58 -8.28 23.16
N GLU A 229 -3.35 -6.98 23.36
CA GLU A 229 -3.33 -6.36 24.70
C GLU A 229 -4.69 -5.75 25.10
N ARG A 230 -5.70 -5.94 24.28
CA ARG A 230 -7.05 -5.43 24.53
C ARG A 230 -7.87 -6.36 25.45
N GLY A 231 -7.22 -6.96 26.45
CA GLY A 231 -7.85 -7.78 27.47
C GLY A 231 -8.28 -6.94 28.70
#